data_11181692e43b61a8f949341e2598faa4
#
_entry.id   11181692e43b61a8f949341e2598faa4
#
_cell.length_a   1.000
_cell.length_b   1.000
_cell.length_c   1.000
_cell.angle_alpha   90.00
_cell.angle_beta   90.00
_cell.angle_gamma   90.00
#
_symmetry.space_group_name_H-M   'P 1'
#
loop_
_entity.id
_entity.type
_entity.pdbx_description
1 polymer ?
#
loop_
_entity_poly.entity_id
_entity_poly.type
_entity_poly.pdbx_seq_one_letter_code
_entity_poly.pdbx_strand_id
1 'polypeptide(L)'
;ILGLMLLSLFTTFILFIPFIDFLYKLKIRRQKQKTVDIFDNPTPLFDKFHAWKQGTPFGGGLLIIAIVSILTLWSLGILNVSVDLWEVFVLLFTFISFGFLGFYDDLKKLANGKGSPFFGLRFRHKFLIQWILALIIGTILYTQLGYTFIFIKGFGLASLGFLFIPFAAFVIVSFTNAFNIADGLDGLACGLLLICLGAFLVISGNQL
;
A
#
# COMPACT_ATOMS: atom_id res chain seq x y z
N ILE A 1 -14.37 -14.75 -9.13
CA ILE A 1 -13.18 -13.89 -9.10
C ILE A 1 -13.26 -12.85 -10.21
N LEU A 2 -13.34 -13.24 -11.50
CA LEU A 2 -13.36 -12.31 -12.64
C LEU A 2 -14.48 -11.25 -12.52
N GLY A 3 -15.69 -11.64 -12.11
CA GLY A 3 -16.81 -10.73 -11.91
C GLY A 3 -16.53 -9.64 -10.86
N LEU A 4 -15.89 -10.00 -9.73
CA LEU A 4 -15.49 -9.05 -8.70
C LEU A 4 -14.39 -8.09 -9.18
N MET A 5 -13.44 -8.60 -9.97
CA MET A 5 -12.39 -7.77 -10.57
C MET A 5 -13.00 -6.73 -11.53
N LEU A 6 -13.90 -7.16 -12.42
CA LEU A 6 -14.60 -6.25 -13.34
C LEU A 6 -15.47 -5.26 -12.57
N LEU A 7 -16.22 -5.70 -11.56
CA LEU A 7 -17.02 -4.82 -10.72
C LEU A 7 -16.17 -3.75 -10.03
N SER A 8 -15.03 -4.16 -9.44
CA SER A 8 -14.08 -3.24 -8.80
C SER A 8 -13.54 -2.22 -9.79
N LEU A 9 -13.15 -2.67 -10.98
CA LEU A 9 -12.62 -1.82 -12.04
C LEU A 9 -13.66 -0.78 -12.49
N PHE A 10 -14.88 -1.21 -12.81
CA PHE A 10 -15.94 -0.30 -13.25
C PHE A 10 -16.36 0.67 -12.15
N THR A 11 -16.51 0.18 -10.92
CA THR A 11 -16.87 1.03 -9.77
C THR A 11 -15.79 2.09 -9.53
N THR A 12 -14.52 1.70 -9.56
CA THR A 12 -13.40 2.63 -9.41
C THR A 12 -13.38 3.65 -10.53
N PHE A 13 -13.56 3.23 -11.78
CA PHE A 13 -13.57 4.11 -12.94
C PHE A 13 -14.68 5.16 -12.87
N ILE A 14 -15.89 4.75 -12.50
CA ILE A 14 -17.05 5.66 -12.37
C ILE A 14 -16.84 6.66 -11.23
N LEU A 15 -16.32 6.21 -10.09
CA LEU A 15 -16.16 7.05 -8.90
C LEU A 15 -14.89 7.92 -8.96
N PHE A 16 -13.94 7.60 -9.85
CA PHE A 16 -12.67 8.30 -9.92
C PHE A 16 -12.82 9.77 -10.32
N ILE A 17 -13.68 10.07 -11.32
CA ILE A 17 -13.91 11.44 -11.81
C ILE A 17 -14.51 12.33 -10.70
N PRO A 18 -15.68 11.97 -10.09
CA PRO A 18 -16.25 12.80 -9.04
C PRO A 18 -15.36 12.87 -7.79
N PHE A 19 -14.54 11.86 -7.52
CA PHE A 19 -13.59 11.89 -6.43
C PHE A 19 -12.44 12.87 -6.68
N ILE A 20 -11.91 12.93 -7.90
CA ILE A 20 -10.91 13.93 -8.29
C ILE A 20 -11.48 15.35 -8.10
N ASP A 21 -12.69 15.60 -8.57
CA ASP A 21 -13.35 16.89 -8.41
C ASP A 21 -13.53 17.26 -6.92
N PHE A 22 -13.86 16.27 -6.09
CA PHE A 22 -13.92 16.43 -4.64
C PHE A 22 -12.57 16.83 -4.04
N LEU A 23 -11.47 16.16 -4.44
CA LEU A 23 -10.12 16.51 -4.00
C LEU A 23 -9.72 17.93 -4.43
N TYR A 24 -10.11 18.36 -5.63
CA TYR A 24 -9.92 19.73 -6.09
C TYR A 24 -10.67 20.75 -5.25
N LYS A 25 -11.93 20.47 -4.87
CA LYS A 25 -12.74 21.31 -3.99
C LYS A 25 -12.12 21.44 -2.60
N LEU A 26 -11.56 20.37 -2.07
CA LEU A 26 -10.83 20.35 -0.78
C LEU A 26 -9.44 21.01 -0.86
N LYS A 27 -9.01 21.47 -2.04
CA LYS A 27 -7.68 22.05 -2.29
C LYS A 27 -6.52 21.09 -1.91
N ILE A 28 -6.76 19.77 -1.93
CA ILE A 28 -5.77 18.73 -1.70
C ILE A 28 -4.92 18.60 -2.98
N ARG A 29 -3.98 19.52 -3.18
CA ARG A 29 -3.16 19.62 -4.40
C ARG A 29 -1.70 19.74 -4.06
N ARG A 30 -0.86 19.17 -4.92
CA ARG A 30 0.60 19.28 -4.82
C ARG A 30 1.04 20.74 -4.96
N GLN A 31 1.71 21.24 -3.94
CA GLN A 31 2.30 22.57 -3.95
C GLN A 31 3.71 22.53 -4.59
N LYS A 32 4.19 23.69 -5.06
CA LYS A 32 5.58 23.81 -5.51
C LYS A 32 6.48 23.71 -4.29
N GLN A 33 7.29 22.69 -4.22
CA GLN A 33 8.22 22.42 -3.12
C GLN A 33 9.60 22.11 -3.68
N LYS A 34 10.62 22.39 -2.90
CA LYS A 34 11.97 21.89 -3.11
C LYS A 34 12.11 20.60 -2.33
N THR A 35 12.51 19.52 -3.00
CA THR A 35 12.69 18.22 -2.36
C THR A 35 14.14 18.03 -1.92
N VAL A 36 14.32 17.27 -0.85
CA VAL A 36 15.64 16.88 -0.33
C VAL A 36 15.71 15.36 -0.24
N ASP A 37 16.91 14.81 -0.33
CA ASP A 37 17.17 13.39 -0.13
C ASP A 37 17.14 12.99 1.37
N ILE A 38 17.44 11.73 1.66
CA ILE A 38 17.49 11.20 3.06
C ILE A 38 18.57 11.89 3.89
N PHE A 39 19.56 12.49 3.24
CA PHE A 39 20.70 13.18 3.85
C PHE A 39 20.54 14.72 3.85
N ASP A 40 19.32 15.21 3.60
CA ASP A 40 18.96 16.63 3.52
C ASP A 40 19.63 17.40 2.36
N ASN A 41 20.18 16.72 1.33
CA ASN A 41 20.71 17.38 0.15
C ASN A 41 19.60 17.71 -0.85
N PRO A 42 19.66 18.88 -1.52
CA PRO A 42 18.69 19.26 -2.54
C PRO A 42 18.70 18.29 -3.73
N THR A 43 17.51 17.99 -4.25
CA THR A 43 17.33 17.10 -5.42
C THR A 43 16.83 17.87 -6.65
N PRO A 44 17.64 18.75 -7.28
CA PRO A 44 17.20 19.65 -8.34
C PRO A 44 16.75 18.92 -9.61
N LEU A 45 17.35 17.77 -9.94
CA LEU A 45 16.93 16.96 -11.09
C LEU A 45 15.53 16.38 -10.86
N PHE A 46 15.26 15.84 -9.69
CA PHE A 46 13.95 15.33 -9.32
C PHE A 46 12.90 16.46 -9.42
N ASP A 47 13.18 17.61 -8.85
CA ASP A 47 12.28 18.78 -8.89
C ASP A 47 11.98 19.22 -10.32
N LYS A 48 12.98 19.23 -11.21
CA LYS A 48 12.83 19.57 -12.63
C LYS A 48 11.89 18.59 -13.36
N PHE A 49 12.11 17.29 -13.18
CA PHE A 49 11.28 16.26 -13.82
C PHE A 49 9.84 16.19 -13.28
N HIS A 50 9.60 16.68 -12.07
CA HIS A 50 8.27 16.65 -11.43
C HIS A 50 7.58 18.01 -11.37
N ALA A 51 8.16 19.05 -11.95
CA ALA A 51 7.61 20.41 -11.93
C ALA A 51 6.21 20.50 -12.56
N TRP A 52 5.93 19.70 -13.60
CA TRP A 52 4.65 19.67 -14.30
C TRP A 52 3.50 19.07 -13.46
N LYS A 53 3.83 18.28 -12.42
CA LYS A 53 2.84 17.70 -11.48
C LYS A 53 2.31 18.71 -10.45
N GLN A 54 2.77 19.95 -10.50
CA GLN A 54 2.28 21.01 -9.61
C GLN A 54 0.79 21.26 -9.86
N GLY A 55 0.00 21.29 -8.77
CA GLY A 55 -1.46 21.49 -8.85
C GLY A 55 -2.27 20.20 -9.07
N THR A 56 -1.62 19.05 -9.32
CA THR A 56 -2.33 17.76 -9.36
C THR A 56 -2.83 17.36 -7.98
N PRO A 57 -4.05 16.80 -7.86
CA PRO A 57 -4.54 16.30 -6.58
C PRO A 57 -3.76 15.06 -6.17
N PHE A 58 -3.69 14.82 -4.87
CA PHE A 58 -3.17 13.58 -4.30
C PHE A 58 -4.15 13.02 -3.25
N GLY A 59 -3.92 11.78 -2.78
CA GLY A 59 -4.87 11.09 -1.92
C GLY A 59 -5.83 10.16 -2.70
N GLY A 60 -5.59 9.92 -4.00
CA GLY A 60 -6.37 8.98 -4.81
C GLY A 60 -6.43 7.56 -4.25
N GLY A 61 -5.39 7.15 -3.50
CA GLY A 61 -5.33 5.87 -2.80
C GLY A 61 -6.48 5.66 -1.80
N LEU A 62 -7.04 6.74 -1.23
CA LEU A 62 -8.17 6.62 -0.30
C LEU A 62 -9.41 6.02 -0.97
N LEU A 63 -9.69 6.39 -2.22
CA LEU A 63 -10.79 5.81 -2.99
C LEU A 63 -10.57 4.31 -3.23
N ILE A 64 -9.35 3.92 -3.60
CA ILE A 64 -8.99 2.52 -3.84
C ILE A 64 -9.15 1.70 -2.56
N ILE A 65 -8.65 2.22 -1.42
CA ILE A 65 -8.79 1.56 -0.12
C ILE A 65 -10.27 1.36 0.23
N ALA A 66 -11.09 2.39 0.07
CA ALA A 66 -12.52 2.30 0.36
C ALA A 66 -13.22 1.27 -0.53
N ILE A 67 -13.04 1.34 -1.84
CA ILE A 67 -13.71 0.44 -2.79
C ILE A 67 -13.28 -1.01 -2.57
N VAL A 68 -11.97 -1.27 -2.49
CA VAL A 68 -11.47 -2.64 -2.31
C VAL A 68 -11.93 -3.21 -0.98
N SER A 69 -11.86 -2.45 0.12
CA SER A 69 -12.33 -2.92 1.43
C SER A 69 -13.83 -3.22 1.45
N ILE A 70 -14.65 -2.33 0.89
CA ILE A 70 -16.10 -2.52 0.82
C ILE A 70 -16.46 -3.75 -0.04
N LEU A 71 -15.87 -3.88 -1.22
CA LEU A 71 -16.12 -5.01 -2.10
C LEU A 71 -15.63 -6.34 -1.53
N THR A 72 -14.51 -6.33 -0.79
CA THR A 72 -14.04 -7.52 -0.07
C THR A 72 -15.06 -7.96 0.97
N LEU A 73 -15.50 -7.06 1.85
CA LEU A 73 -16.51 -7.39 2.86
C LEU A 73 -17.85 -7.81 2.25
N TRP A 74 -18.28 -7.13 1.21
CA TRP A 74 -19.52 -7.45 0.49
C TRP A 74 -19.47 -8.84 -0.17
N SER A 75 -18.32 -9.19 -0.78
CA SER A 75 -18.13 -10.50 -1.41
C SER A 75 -18.16 -11.64 -0.40
N LEU A 76 -17.60 -11.45 0.78
CA LEU A 76 -17.66 -12.45 1.87
C LEU A 76 -19.10 -12.70 2.33
N GLY A 77 -19.91 -11.65 2.43
CA GLY A 77 -21.32 -11.77 2.82
C GLY A 77 -22.21 -12.49 1.80
N ILE A 78 -21.91 -12.35 0.49
CA ILE A 78 -22.75 -12.93 -0.58
C ILE A 78 -22.28 -14.32 -0.98
N LEU A 79 -20.98 -14.56 -1.06
CA LEU A 79 -20.45 -15.81 -1.60
C LEU A 79 -20.48 -16.96 -0.61
N ASN A 80 -20.86 -16.73 0.65
CA ASN A 80 -20.89 -17.73 1.72
C ASN A 80 -19.58 -18.57 1.77
N VAL A 81 -18.45 -17.94 1.44
CA VAL A 81 -17.16 -18.61 1.47
C VAL A 81 -16.75 -18.78 2.92
N SER A 82 -16.46 -20.01 3.32
CA SER A 82 -15.89 -20.32 4.63
C SER A 82 -14.42 -19.85 4.66
N VAL A 83 -14.21 -18.59 4.98
CA VAL A 83 -12.87 -18.01 5.15
C VAL A 83 -12.61 -17.84 6.64
N ASP A 84 -11.38 -18.09 7.07
CA ASP A 84 -10.99 -17.77 8.44
C ASP A 84 -11.09 -16.25 8.66
N LEU A 85 -11.80 -15.85 9.72
CA LEU A 85 -11.96 -14.45 10.09
C LEU A 85 -10.62 -13.75 10.33
N TRP A 86 -9.61 -14.48 10.78
CA TRP A 86 -8.27 -13.94 10.99
C TRP A 86 -7.54 -13.64 9.66
N GLU A 87 -7.76 -14.45 8.62
CA GLU A 87 -7.23 -14.16 7.28
C GLU A 87 -7.80 -12.86 6.73
N VAL A 88 -9.13 -12.70 6.83
CA VAL A 88 -9.82 -11.47 6.41
C VAL A 88 -9.34 -10.27 7.24
N PHE A 89 -9.22 -10.45 8.55
CA PHE A 89 -8.74 -9.40 9.44
C PHE A 89 -7.32 -8.95 9.06
N VAL A 90 -6.39 -9.88 8.88
CA VAL A 90 -5.00 -9.56 8.48
C VAL A 90 -4.96 -8.85 7.15
N LEU A 91 -5.72 -9.32 6.16
CA LEU A 91 -5.80 -8.69 4.84
C LEU A 91 -6.27 -7.24 4.95
N LEU A 92 -7.43 -7.02 5.59
CA LEU A 92 -8.02 -5.69 5.71
C LEU A 92 -7.19 -4.78 6.63
N PHE A 93 -6.71 -5.30 7.75
CA PHE A 93 -5.86 -4.54 8.66
C PHE A 93 -4.57 -4.06 7.96
N THR A 94 -3.90 -4.95 7.22
CA THR A 94 -2.71 -4.59 6.46
C THR A 94 -3.03 -3.51 5.42
N PHE A 95 -4.05 -3.74 4.61
CA PHE A 95 -4.43 -2.84 3.53
C PHE A 95 -4.85 -1.45 4.04
N ILE A 96 -5.69 -1.41 5.07
CA ILE A 96 -6.21 -0.18 5.65
C ILE A 96 -5.11 0.57 6.43
N SER A 97 -4.35 -0.11 7.29
CA SER A 97 -3.35 0.55 8.14
C SER A 97 -2.20 1.15 7.34
N PHE A 98 -1.65 0.41 6.36
CA PHE A 98 -0.63 0.95 5.46
C PHE A 98 -1.19 2.00 4.50
N GLY A 99 -2.45 1.85 4.08
CA GLY A 99 -3.16 2.85 3.29
C GLY A 99 -3.33 4.16 4.04
N PHE A 100 -3.74 4.11 5.31
CA PHE A 100 -3.82 5.29 6.16
C PHE A 100 -2.45 5.92 6.46
N LEU A 101 -1.42 5.11 6.61
CA LEU A 101 -0.04 5.62 6.76
C LEU A 101 0.38 6.42 5.51
N GLY A 102 0.09 5.91 4.31
CA GLY A 102 0.33 6.61 3.06
C GLY A 102 -0.47 7.91 2.95
N PHE A 103 -1.75 7.87 3.29
CA PHE A 103 -2.61 9.04 3.30
C PHE A 103 -2.15 10.10 4.32
N TYR A 104 -1.73 9.68 5.52
CA TYR A 104 -1.17 10.57 6.51
C TYR A 104 0.13 11.24 6.05
N ASP A 105 1.00 10.49 5.34
CA ASP A 105 2.19 11.04 4.69
C ASP A 105 1.82 12.13 3.68
N ASP A 106 0.78 11.90 2.88
CA ASP A 106 0.27 12.85 1.91
C ASP A 106 -0.33 14.11 2.59
N LEU A 107 -1.09 13.97 3.68
CA LEU A 107 -1.59 15.10 4.45
C LEU A 107 -0.46 15.95 5.06
N LYS A 108 0.61 15.32 5.52
CA LYS A 108 1.79 16.03 6.02
C LYS A 108 2.48 16.85 4.94
N LYS A 109 2.49 16.37 3.69
CA LYS A 109 3.00 17.13 2.54
C LYS A 109 2.19 18.42 2.31
N LEU A 110 0.88 18.41 2.60
CA LEU A 110 0.04 19.61 2.57
C LEU A 110 0.34 20.58 3.71
N ALA A 111 0.40 20.03 4.94
CA ALA A 111 0.54 20.84 6.15
C ALA A 111 1.90 21.54 6.25
N ASN A 112 2.95 20.91 5.70
CA ASN A 112 4.31 21.43 5.73
C ASN A 112 4.58 22.55 4.71
N GLY A 113 3.63 23.31 4.29
CA GLY A 113 3.60 24.50 3.43
C GLY A 113 4.94 25.13 2.97
N LYS A 114 4.90 26.25 2.30
CA LYS A 114 6.07 26.99 1.78
C LYS A 114 7.07 27.29 2.92
N GLY A 115 8.16 26.53 3.03
CA GLY A 115 9.25 26.80 3.97
C GLY A 115 9.70 25.63 4.86
N SER A 116 8.99 24.50 4.88
CA SER A 116 9.50 23.32 5.56
C SER A 116 10.46 22.54 4.65
N PRO A 117 11.67 22.19 5.13
CA PRO A 117 12.62 21.39 4.35
C PRO A 117 12.15 19.94 4.16
N PHE A 118 11.12 19.49 4.91
CA PHE A 118 10.64 18.11 4.87
C PHE A 118 9.34 17.98 4.07
N PHE A 119 9.41 17.14 3.04
CA PHE A 119 8.28 16.76 2.21
C PHE A 119 7.63 15.49 2.77
N GLY A 120 6.56 15.62 3.57
CA GLY A 120 5.84 14.51 4.17
C GLY A 120 6.35 14.13 5.57
N LEU A 121 6.20 12.86 5.93
CA LEU A 121 6.74 12.31 7.17
C LEU A 121 8.25 12.16 7.09
N ARG A 122 8.95 12.47 8.18
CA ARG A 122 10.38 12.12 8.29
C ARG A 122 10.53 10.61 8.12
N PHE A 123 11.50 10.17 7.33
CA PHE A 123 11.77 8.77 7.04
C PHE A 123 11.78 7.89 8.31
N ARG A 124 12.46 8.34 9.38
CA ARG A 124 12.55 7.60 10.65
C ARG A 124 11.18 7.29 11.27
N HIS A 125 10.25 8.27 11.29
CA HIS A 125 8.93 8.06 11.86
C HIS A 125 8.07 7.13 10.99
N LYS A 126 8.11 7.31 9.66
CA LYS A 126 7.43 6.44 8.72
C LYS A 126 7.92 4.99 8.87
N PHE A 127 9.23 4.81 8.89
CA PHE A 127 9.87 3.51 9.04
C PHE A 127 9.51 2.83 10.37
N LEU A 128 9.51 3.58 11.49
CA LEU A 128 9.13 3.04 12.78
C LEU A 128 7.67 2.57 12.80
N ILE A 129 6.73 3.36 12.26
CA ILE A 129 5.32 2.98 12.19
C ILE A 129 5.14 1.74 11.32
N GLN A 130 5.83 1.65 10.19
CA GLN A 130 5.81 0.45 9.33
C GLN A 130 6.26 -0.80 10.10
N TRP A 131 7.34 -0.72 10.88
CA TRP A 131 7.81 -1.84 11.69
C TRP A 131 6.81 -2.24 12.76
N ILE A 132 6.19 -1.28 13.47
CA ILE A 132 5.17 -1.57 14.48
C ILE A 132 3.98 -2.30 13.83
N LEU A 133 3.44 -1.79 12.73
CA LEU A 133 2.34 -2.42 12.01
C LEU A 133 2.71 -3.80 11.50
N ALA A 134 3.89 -3.95 10.92
CA ALA A 134 4.36 -5.22 10.39
C ALA A 134 4.60 -6.28 11.47
N LEU A 135 5.10 -5.88 12.66
CA LEU A 135 5.24 -6.80 13.80
C LEU A 135 3.87 -7.25 14.33
N ILE A 136 2.88 -6.35 14.39
CA ILE A 136 1.50 -6.73 14.77
C ILE A 136 0.97 -7.77 13.78
N ILE A 137 1.11 -7.54 12.47
CA ILE A 137 0.69 -8.48 11.43
C ILE A 137 1.42 -9.81 11.56
N GLY A 138 2.75 -9.79 11.69
CA GLY A 138 3.57 -11.00 11.88
C GLY A 138 3.18 -11.80 13.11
N THR A 139 2.82 -11.12 14.21
CA THR A 139 2.34 -11.76 15.43
C THR A 139 1.00 -12.46 15.20
N ILE A 140 0.06 -11.81 14.51
CA ILE A 140 -1.25 -12.41 14.22
C ILE A 140 -1.08 -13.61 13.28
N LEU A 141 -0.25 -13.49 12.24
CA LEU A 141 0.06 -14.60 11.33
C LEU A 141 0.62 -15.82 12.08
N TYR A 142 1.49 -15.58 13.06
CA TYR A 142 2.10 -16.62 13.88
C TYR A 142 1.11 -17.24 14.88
N THR A 143 0.38 -16.40 15.65
CA THR A 143 -0.43 -16.87 16.79
C THR A 143 -1.82 -17.35 16.39
N GLN A 144 -2.45 -16.72 15.41
CA GLN A 144 -3.82 -17.04 15.01
C GLN A 144 -3.89 -17.95 13.78
N LEU A 145 -3.00 -17.76 12.82
CA LEU A 145 -2.99 -18.54 11.58
C LEU A 145 -1.93 -19.65 11.57
N GLY A 146 -1.09 -19.75 12.62
CA GLY A 146 -0.14 -20.84 12.80
C GLY A 146 1.03 -20.85 11.81
N TYR A 147 1.30 -19.75 11.12
CA TYR A 147 2.42 -19.66 10.18
C TYR A 147 3.76 -19.68 10.92
N THR A 148 4.51 -20.79 10.77
CA THR A 148 5.78 -21.00 11.48
C THR A 148 6.92 -21.41 10.55
N PHE A 149 6.64 -21.68 9.28
CA PHE A 149 7.61 -22.20 8.32
C PHE A 149 7.55 -21.47 6.98
N ILE A 150 8.65 -21.56 6.23
CA ILE A 150 8.76 -21.13 4.85
C ILE A 150 9.17 -22.30 3.98
N PHE A 151 8.70 -22.33 2.74
CA PHE A 151 9.15 -23.30 1.75
C PHE A 151 10.33 -22.73 0.95
N ILE A 152 11.45 -23.46 0.96
CA ILE A 152 12.64 -23.10 0.18
C ILE A 152 12.83 -24.16 -0.89
N LYS A 153 12.75 -23.74 -2.16
CA LYS A 153 12.95 -24.67 -3.29
C LYS A 153 14.33 -25.33 -3.19
N GLY A 154 14.36 -26.64 -3.18
CA GLY A 154 15.57 -27.45 -3.03
C GLY A 154 15.91 -27.88 -1.60
N PHE A 155 15.41 -27.19 -0.57
CA PHE A 155 15.61 -27.54 0.83
C PHE A 155 14.34 -28.01 1.53
N GLY A 156 13.14 -27.73 0.95
CA GLY A 156 11.86 -28.09 1.53
C GLY A 156 11.35 -27.08 2.54
N LEU A 157 10.59 -27.56 3.55
CA LEU A 157 10.01 -26.71 4.60
C LEU A 157 11.05 -26.41 5.67
N ALA A 158 11.38 -25.13 5.85
CA ALA A 158 12.22 -24.63 6.92
C ALA A 158 11.35 -24.02 8.01
N SER A 159 11.38 -24.60 9.22
CA SER A 159 10.66 -24.07 10.37
C SER A 159 11.44 -22.87 10.95
N LEU A 160 10.80 -21.73 11.02
CA LEU A 160 11.34 -20.52 11.65
C LEU A 160 10.87 -20.40 13.11
N GLY A 161 9.81 -21.14 13.51
CA GLY A 161 9.20 -20.96 14.81
C GLY A 161 8.90 -19.49 15.11
N PHE A 162 9.28 -19.02 16.29
CA PHE A 162 9.08 -17.63 16.71
C PHE A 162 9.79 -16.59 15.79
N LEU A 163 10.88 -16.98 15.12
CA LEU A 163 11.58 -16.10 14.19
C LEU A 163 10.74 -15.75 12.94
N PHE A 164 9.62 -16.44 12.74
CA PHE A 164 8.66 -16.09 11.68
C PHE A 164 8.12 -14.65 11.84
N ILE A 165 7.91 -14.19 13.07
CA ILE A 165 7.39 -12.83 13.36
C ILE A 165 8.31 -11.74 12.80
N PRO A 166 9.58 -11.64 13.22
CA PRO A 166 10.49 -10.63 12.69
C PRO A 166 10.80 -10.85 11.20
N PHE A 167 10.79 -12.08 10.71
CA PHE A 167 10.95 -12.38 9.29
C PHE A 167 9.78 -11.81 8.47
N ALA A 168 8.53 -12.08 8.85
CA ALA A 168 7.36 -11.54 8.18
C ALA A 168 7.35 -10.00 8.22
N ALA A 169 7.68 -9.41 9.37
CA ALA A 169 7.79 -7.96 9.50
C ALA A 169 8.86 -7.38 8.57
N PHE A 170 10.03 -8.01 8.49
CA PHE A 170 11.09 -7.60 7.58
C PHE A 170 10.64 -7.64 6.11
N VAL A 171 9.97 -8.72 5.70
CA VAL A 171 9.42 -8.86 4.34
C VAL A 171 8.42 -7.75 4.04
N ILE A 172 7.44 -7.52 4.92
CA ILE A 172 6.41 -6.49 4.74
C ILE A 172 7.04 -5.09 4.60
N VAL A 173 7.95 -4.73 5.50
CA VAL A 173 8.61 -3.42 5.48
C VAL A 173 9.49 -3.27 4.24
N SER A 174 10.22 -4.31 3.85
CA SER A 174 11.09 -4.29 2.67
C SER A 174 10.29 -4.07 1.39
N PHE A 175 9.21 -4.84 1.18
CA PHE A 175 8.37 -4.71 -0.01
C PHE A 175 7.62 -3.37 -0.04
N THR A 176 7.13 -2.89 1.11
CA THR A 176 6.46 -1.59 1.20
C THR A 176 7.40 -0.45 0.79
N ASN A 177 8.64 -0.47 1.26
CA ASN A 177 9.62 0.56 0.90
C ASN A 177 10.12 0.40 -0.54
N ALA A 178 10.36 -0.82 -1.02
CA ALA A 178 10.72 -1.07 -2.40
C ALA A 178 9.65 -0.55 -3.38
N PHE A 179 8.37 -0.81 -3.08
CA PHE A 179 7.26 -0.30 -3.88
C PHE A 179 7.20 1.24 -3.85
N ASN A 180 7.37 1.86 -2.68
CA ASN A 180 7.41 3.31 -2.55
C ASN A 180 8.57 3.96 -3.33
N ILE A 181 9.72 3.29 -3.43
CA ILE A 181 10.86 3.74 -4.25
C ILE A 181 10.54 3.59 -5.74
N ALA A 182 9.91 2.47 -6.14
CA ALA A 182 9.48 2.22 -7.52
C ALA A 182 8.45 3.24 -8.03
N ASP A 183 7.70 3.90 -7.13
CA ASP A 183 6.71 4.94 -7.47
C ASP A 183 7.36 6.31 -7.77
N GLY A 184 8.55 6.29 -8.33
CA GLY A 184 9.24 7.49 -8.81
C GLY A 184 8.87 7.91 -10.23
N LEU A 185 8.38 6.99 -11.06
CA LEU A 185 7.99 7.22 -12.45
C LEU A 185 6.52 6.85 -12.65
N ASP A 186 5.80 7.66 -13.44
CA ASP A 186 4.38 7.43 -13.70
C ASP A 186 4.15 6.09 -14.40
N GLY A 187 3.28 5.28 -13.81
CA GLY A 187 2.91 3.96 -14.33
C GLY A 187 3.87 2.82 -13.94
N LEU A 188 5.10 3.08 -13.47
CA LEU A 188 6.06 2.02 -13.15
C LEU A 188 5.57 1.16 -11.99
N ALA A 189 5.25 1.74 -10.86
CA ALA A 189 4.79 1.01 -9.68
C ALA A 189 3.47 0.27 -9.95
N CYS A 190 2.51 0.94 -10.60
CA CYS A 190 1.24 0.31 -10.99
C CYS A 190 1.43 -0.84 -11.96
N GLY A 191 2.32 -0.71 -12.95
CA GLY A 191 2.63 -1.75 -13.92
C GLY A 191 3.26 -2.98 -13.25
N LEU A 192 4.23 -2.78 -12.35
CA LEU A 192 4.84 -3.86 -11.56
C LEU A 192 3.80 -4.56 -10.68
N LEU A 193 2.92 -3.78 -10.02
CA LEU A 193 1.85 -4.35 -9.21
C LEU A 193 0.89 -5.21 -10.03
N LEU A 194 0.49 -4.76 -11.23
CA LEU A 194 -0.38 -5.54 -12.12
C LEU A 194 0.26 -6.87 -12.51
N ILE A 195 1.56 -6.89 -12.81
CA ILE A 195 2.29 -8.13 -13.14
C ILE A 195 2.29 -9.07 -11.92
N CYS A 196 2.62 -8.56 -10.73
CA CYS A 196 2.62 -9.36 -9.50
C CYS A 196 1.23 -9.92 -9.18
N LEU A 197 0.18 -9.10 -9.21
CA LEU A 197 -1.19 -9.53 -8.93
C LEU A 197 -1.68 -10.53 -10.00
N GLY A 198 -1.31 -10.35 -11.27
CA GLY A 198 -1.59 -11.30 -12.34
C GLY A 198 -0.95 -12.66 -12.08
N ALA A 199 0.31 -12.70 -11.65
CA ALA A 199 0.99 -13.94 -11.28
C ALA A 199 0.29 -14.64 -10.10
N PHE A 200 -0.07 -13.90 -9.04
CA PHE A 200 -0.83 -14.46 -7.92
C PHE A 200 -2.21 -14.99 -8.33
N LEU A 201 -2.90 -14.30 -9.25
CA LEU A 201 -4.18 -14.76 -9.77
C LEU A 201 -4.05 -16.11 -10.48
N VAL A 202 -3.01 -16.29 -11.31
CA VAL A 202 -2.74 -17.57 -11.99
C VAL A 202 -2.42 -18.67 -10.99
N ILE A 203 -1.59 -18.38 -9.98
CA ILE A 203 -1.21 -19.37 -8.95
C ILE A 203 -2.45 -19.79 -8.16
N SER A 204 -3.25 -18.84 -7.67
CA SER A 204 -4.45 -19.16 -6.88
C SER A 204 -5.54 -19.85 -7.71
N GLY A 205 -5.68 -19.50 -8.99
CA GLY A 205 -6.62 -20.16 -9.90
C GLY A 205 -6.29 -21.64 -10.18
N ASN A 206 -5.04 -22.02 -10.07
CA ASN A 206 -4.60 -23.42 -10.23
C ASN A 206 -4.76 -24.25 -8.94
N GLN A 207 -5.12 -23.64 -7.82
CA GLN A 207 -5.34 -24.30 -6.52
C GLN A 207 -6.82 -24.54 -6.23
N LEU A 208 -7.71 -24.00 -7.05
CA LEU A 208 -9.17 -24.18 -7.02
C LEU A 208 -9.61 -25.28 -7.99
#